data_b47498948375b7fca2ba42cc511158d5
#
_entry.id   b47498948375b7fca2ba42cc511158d5
#
_cell.length_a   1.000
_cell.length_b   1.000
_cell.length_c   1.000
_cell.angle_alpha   90.00
_cell.angle_beta   90.00
_cell.angle_gamma   90.00
#
_symmetry.space_group_name_H-M   'P 1'
#
loop_
_entity.id
_entity.type
_entity.pdbx_description
1 polymer ?
#
loop_
_entity_poly.entity_id
_entity_poly.type
_entity_poly.pdbx_seq_one_letter_code
_entity_poly.pdbx_strand_id
1 'polypeptide(L)'
;MIYLRKLTIDDFDYLNSVENNKSFWKYSFKNQHYSNDELIQFIYDSQLPIEQTKQIRFVICKNETDEQLGFVDLFEIDFTKSQAGISILISDTQNRSKGYGKLSLKKIIKYAGEDLNI
;
A
#
# COMPACT_ATOMS: atom_id res chain seq x y z
N MET A 1 13.96 9.43 -5.64
CA MET A 1 12.68 10.06 -5.99
C MET A 1 11.56 9.72 -5.04
N ILE A 2 11.44 8.45 -4.68
CA ILE A 2 10.40 7.98 -3.77
C ILE A 2 10.98 7.11 -2.67
N TYR A 3 10.23 6.98 -1.59
CA TYR A 3 10.51 5.98 -0.56
C TYR A 3 9.20 5.35 -0.11
N LEU A 4 9.30 4.17 0.49
CA LEU A 4 8.15 3.44 1.05
C LEU A 4 8.24 3.51 2.57
N ARG A 5 7.11 3.75 3.22
CA ARG A 5 7.02 3.68 4.68
C ARG A 5 5.76 2.97 5.11
N LYS A 6 5.78 2.40 6.30
CA LYS A 6 4.62 1.72 6.83
C LYS A 6 3.49 2.70 7.12
N LEU A 7 2.26 2.19 7.03
CA LEU A 7 1.06 2.94 7.36
C LEU A 7 1.02 3.24 8.86
N THR A 8 0.59 4.46 9.22
CA THR A 8 0.40 4.86 10.62
C THR A 8 -0.97 5.50 10.79
N ILE A 9 -1.38 5.75 12.04
CA ILE A 9 -2.66 6.40 12.31
C ILE A 9 -2.73 7.81 11.73
N ASP A 10 -1.58 8.46 11.53
CA ASP A 10 -1.53 9.78 10.92
C ASP A 10 -1.93 9.75 9.44
N ASP A 11 -1.99 8.57 8.84
CA ASP A 11 -2.42 8.39 7.45
C ASP A 11 -3.94 8.22 7.30
N PHE A 12 -4.69 8.33 8.39
CA PHE A 12 -6.14 8.06 8.35
C PHE A 12 -6.87 8.89 7.29
N ASP A 13 -6.62 10.20 7.24
CA ASP A 13 -7.33 11.07 6.28
C ASP A 13 -6.98 10.69 4.85
N TYR A 14 -5.72 10.41 4.58
CA TYR A 14 -5.28 10.00 3.24
C TYR A 14 -5.88 8.64 2.87
N LEU A 15 -5.82 7.67 3.78
CA LEU A 15 -6.39 6.35 3.56
C LEU A 15 -7.89 6.46 3.26
N ASN A 16 -8.62 7.26 4.04
CA ASN A 16 -10.04 7.47 3.84
C ASN A 16 -10.31 8.08 2.46
N SER A 17 -9.52 9.08 2.06
CA SER A 17 -9.72 9.75 0.77
C SER A 17 -9.49 8.81 -0.41
N VAL A 18 -8.58 7.86 -0.30
CA VAL A 18 -8.28 6.90 -1.36
C VAL A 18 -9.29 5.74 -1.35
N GLU A 19 -9.47 5.09 -0.20
CA GLU A 19 -10.31 3.89 -0.10
C GLU A 19 -11.79 4.18 -0.36
N ASN A 20 -12.26 5.37 -0.01
CA ASN A 20 -13.66 5.76 -0.22
C ASN A 20 -13.87 6.59 -1.49
N ASN A 21 -12.88 6.67 -2.35
CA ASN A 21 -13.00 7.33 -3.64
C ASN A 21 -13.45 6.30 -4.68
N LYS A 22 -14.69 6.45 -5.16
CA LYS A 22 -15.29 5.50 -6.12
C LYS A 22 -14.48 5.33 -7.39
N SER A 23 -13.73 6.34 -7.81
CA SER A 23 -12.94 6.26 -9.03
C SER A 23 -11.82 5.23 -8.93
N PHE A 24 -11.43 4.83 -7.71
CA PHE A 24 -10.40 3.82 -7.50
C PHE A 24 -10.96 2.41 -7.30
N TRP A 25 -12.26 2.26 -7.12
CA TRP A 25 -12.87 0.95 -6.86
C TRP A 25 -12.69 -0.04 -8.02
N LYS A 26 -12.50 0.46 -9.23
CA LYS A 26 -12.22 -0.40 -10.40
C LYS A 26 -10.88 -1.13 -10.30
N TYR A 27 -9.98 -0.66 -9.41
CA TYR A 27 -8.66 -1.27 -9.21
C TYR A 27 -8.64 -2.23 -8.01
N SER A 28 -9.79 -2.45 -7.37
CA SER A 28 -9.89 -3.31 -6.21
C SER A 28 -11.13 -4.21 -6.36
N PHE A 29 -11.16 -5.29 -5.57
CA PHE A 29 -12.31 -6.21 -5.60
C PHE A 29 -13.48 -5.71 -4.75
N LYS A 30 -13.33 -4.56 -4.09
CA LYS A 30 -14.37 -3.99 -3.25
C LYS A 30 -14.96 -2.76 -3.90
N ASN A 31 -16.27 -2.60 -3.74
CA ASN A 31 -17.02 -1.49 -4.29
C ASN A 31 -17.97 -0.90 -3.24
N GLN A 32 -17.54 -0.89 -1.97
CA GLN A 32 -18.36 -0.37 -0.89
C GLN A 32 -17.57 0.63 -0.05
N HIS A 33 -18.32 1.53 0.58
CA HIS A 33 -17.76 2.54 1.46
C HIS A 33 -17.26 1.89 2.77
N TYR A 34 -16.10 2.32 3.23
CA TYR A 34 -15.55 1.90 4.52
C TYR A 34 -15.91 2.91 5.59
N SER A 35 -16.32 2.42 6.77
CA SER A 35 -16.53 3.28 7.93
C SER A 35 -15.19 3.72 8.51
N ASN A 36 -15.24 4.78 9.33
CA ASN A 36 -14.04 5.23 10.04
C ASN A 36 -13.46 4.11 10.93
N ASP A 37 -14.32 3.37 11.60
CA ASP A 37 -13.88 2.29 12.48
C ASP A 37 -13.18 1.18 11.69
N GLU A 38 -13.69 0.85 10.51
CA GLU A 38 -13.06 -0.15 9.65
C GLU A 38 -11.67 0.28 9.21
N LEU A 39 -11.50 1.56 8.84
CA LEU A 39 -10.20 2.09 8.42
C LEU A 39 -9.22 2.17 9.57
N ILE A 40 -9.67 2.58 10.76
CA ILE A 40 -8.85 2.61 11.95
C ILE A 40 -8.38 1.20 12.31
N GLN A 41 -9.29 0.23 12.25
CA GLN A 41 -8.95 -1.17 12.51
C GLN A 41 -7.92 -1.68 11.51
N PHE A 42 -8.06 -1.32 10.24
CA PHE A 42 -7.10 -1.69 9.22
C PHE A 42 -5.70 -1.16 9.55
N ILE A 43 -5.61 0.09 10.01
CA ILE A 43 -4.32 0.69 10.38
C ILE A 43 -3.70 -0.05 11.58
N TYR A 44 -4.50 -0.34 12.60
CA TYR A 44 -4.00 -1.09 13.76
C TYR A 44 -3.56 -2.50 13.38
N ASP A 45 -4.33 -3.19 12.53
CA ASP A 45 -3.97 -4.53 12.07
C ASP A 45 -2.68 -4.51 11.26
N SER A 46 -2.38 -3.41 10.57
CA SER A 46 -1.16 -3.28 9.77
C SER A 46 0.10 -3.21 10.65
N GLN A 47 -0.05 -2.98 11.96
CA GLN A 47 1.07 -2.97 12.89
C GLN A 47 1.39 -4.37 13.43
N LEU A 48 0.54 -5.36 13.18
CA LEU A 48 0.76 -6.73 13.61
C LEU A 48 1.87 -7.39 12.78
N PRO A 49 2.52 -8.44 13.32
CA PRO A 49 3.58 -9.14 12.57
C PRO A 49 3.08 -9.65 11.22
N ILE A 50 3.90 -9.49 10.18
CA ILE A 50 3.55 -9.90 8.82
C ILE A 50 3.33 -11.41 8.71
N GLU A 51 3.99 -12.20 9.56
CA GLU A 51 3.78 -13.65 9.63
C GLU A 51 2.35 -14.00 10.03
N GLN A 52 1.71 -13.11 10.78
CA GLN A 52 0.32 -13.28 11.22
C GLN A 52 -0.68 -12.76 10.19
N THR A 53 -0.44 -11.57 9.66
CA THR A 53 -1.40 -10.90 8.75
C THR A 53 -1.28 -11.38 7.32
N LYS A 54 -0.10 -11.83 6.91
CA LYS A 54 0.19 -12.27 5.53
C LYS A 54 -0.04 -11.18 4.50
N GLN A 55 0.08 -9.92 4.93
CA GLN A 55 -0.06 -8.76 4.06
C GLN A 55 0.63 -7.55 4.68
N ILE A 56 1.01 -6.59 3.83
CA ILE A 56 1.54 -5.32 4.29
C ILE A 56 1.23 -4.24 3.26
N ARG A 57 0.90 -3.05 3.73
CA ARG A 57 0.71 -1.87 2.89
C ARG A 57 1.78 -0.85 3.22
N PHE A 58 2.44 -0.34 2.18
CA PHE A 58 3.34 0.79 2.29
C PHE A 58 2.74 2.02 1.66
N VAL A 59 2.98 3.18 2.28
CA VAL A 59 2.66 4.47 1.66
C VAL A 59 3.84 4.84 0.76
N ILE A 60 3.54 5.18 -0.49
CA ILE A 60 4.55 5.66 -1.45
C ILE A 60 4.68 7.15 -1.23
N CYS A 61 5.88 7.62 -0.89
CA CYS A 61 6.12 9.02 -0.59
C CYS A 61 7.22 9.61 -1.48
N LYS A 62 7.06 10.87 -1.79
CA LYS A 62 8.07 11.63 -2.55
C LYS A 62 9.21 12.04 -1.61
N ASN A 63 10.46 11.79 -2.02
CA ASN A 63 11.62 12.08 -1.16
C ASN A 63 11.73 13.54 -0.73
N GLU A 64 11.44 14.45 -1.66
CA GLU A 64 11.70 15.88 -1.45
C GLU A 64 10.70 16.53 -0.51
N THR A 65 9.46 16.05 -0.50
CA THR A 65 8.35 16.73 0.18
C THR A 65 7.60 15.85 1.17
N ASP A 66 7.88 14.55 1.19
CA ASP A 66 7.12 13.54 1.93
C ASP A 66 5.66 13.42 1.47
N GLU A 67 5.34 14.00 0.30
CA GLU A 67 4.00 13.91 -0.26
C GLU A 67 3.60 12.44 -0.49
N GLN A 68 2.39 12.11 -0.09
CA GLN A 68 1.82 10.78 -0.28
C GLN A 68 1.36 10.64 -1.73
N LEU A 69 1.93 9.69 -2.45
CA LEU A 69 1.65 9.47 -3.88
C LEU A 69 0.70 8.31 -4.11
N GLY A 70 0.58 7.39 -3.17
CA GLY A 70 -0.25 6.21 -3.32
C GLY A 70 0.12 5.13 -2.34
N PHE A 71 -0.29 3.91 -2.66
CA PHE A 71 -0.02 2.72 -1.85
C PHE A 71 0.57 1.61 -2.69
N VAL A 72 1.44 0.81 -2.10
CA VAL A 72 1.88 -0.46 -2.66
C VAL A 72 1.67 -1.53 -1.61
N ASP A 73 1.04 -2.64 -2.02
CA ASP A 73 0.66 -3.73 -1.13
C ASP A 73 1.32 -5.03 -1.55
N LEU A 74 1.73 -5.81 -0.55
CA LEU A 74 1.90 -7.25 -0.70
C LEU A 74 0.72 -7.91 0.01
N PHE A 75 0.10 -8.90 -0.62
CA PHE A 75 -1.05 -9.58 -0.04
C PHE A 75 -0.99 -11.08 -0.37
N GLU A 76 -1.77 -11.86 0.39
CA GLU A 76 -1.79 -13.31 0.25
C GLU A 76 -0.38 -13.90 0.27
N ILE A 77 0.44 -13.43 1.22
CA ILE A 77 1.83 -13.87 1.33
C ILE A 77 1.88 -15.32 1.78
N ASP A 78 2.54 -16.14 0.98
CA ASP A 78 2.78 -17.54 1.30
C ASP A 78 4.28 -17.76 1.43
N PHE A 79 4.76 -17.81 2.67
CA PHE A 79 6.19 -17.97 2.94
C PHE A 79 6.72 -19.34 2.54
N THR A 80 5.86 -20.36 2.54
CA THR A 80 6.24 -21.71 2.15
C THR A 80 6.52 -21.80 0.65
N LYS A 81 5.67 -21.18 -0.15
CA LYS A 81 5.79 -21.19 -1.61
C LYS A 81 6.59 -20.02 -2.15
N SER A 82 7.00 -19.10 -1.29
CA SER A 82 7.71 -17.86 -1.68
C SER A 82 6.90 -17.06 -2.71
N GLN A 83 5.62 -16.85 -2.42
CA GLN A 83 4.70 -16.14 -3.32
C GLN A 83 3.96 -15.04 -2.59
N ALA A 84 3.61 -14.00 -3.34
CA ALA A 84 2.75 -12.91 -2.85
C ALA A 84 2.12 -12.20 -4.02
N GLY A 85 0.95 -11.59 -3.78
CA GLY A 85 0.36 -10.67 -4.73
C GLY A 85 0.92 -9.28 -4.51
N ILE A 86 0.95 -8.47 -5.57
CA ILE A 86 1.38 -7.07 -5.51
C ILE A 86 0.28 -6.20 -6.10
N SER A 87 -0.04 -5.11 -5.40
CA SER A 87 -0.97 -4.11 -5.90
C SER A 87 -0.36 -2.73 -5.72
N ILE A 88 -0.44 -1.88 -6.74
CA ILE A 88 0.11 -0.52 -6.72
C ILE A 88 -0.97 0.44 -7.18
N LEU A 89 -1.19 1.50 -6.39
CA LEU A 89 -2.12 2.56 -6.74
C LEU A 89 -1.44 3.90 -6.57
N ILE A 90 -1.39 4.69 -7.64
CA ILE A 90 -0.98 6.09 -7.60
C ILE A 90 -2.26 6.91 -7.56
N SER A 91 -2.46 7.63 -6.44
CA SER A 91 -3.76 8.23 -6.12
C SER A 91 -4.09 9.51 -6.91
N ASP A 92 -3.08 10.22 -7.41
CA ASP A 92 -3.29 11.46 -8.16
C ASP A 92 -2.95 11.24 -9.62
N THR A 93 -3.92 11.53 -10.51
CA THR A 93 -3.71 11.37 -11.95
C THR A 93 -2.54 12.21 -12.47
N GLN A 94 -2.26 13.36 -11.85
CA GLN A 94 -1.12 14.18 -12.21
C GLN A 94 0.22 13.49 -11.99
N ASN A 95 0.28 12.52 -11.09
CA ASN A 95 1.49 11.78 -10.76
C ASN A 95 1.62 10.48 -11.56
N ARG A 96 0.60 10.13 -12.34
CA ARG A 96 0.67 8.95 -13.20
C ARG A 96 1.58 9.22 -14.40
N SER A 97 2.15 8.18 -14.95
CA SER A 97 3.08 8.26 -16.09
C SER A 97 4.39 8.98 -15.78
N LYS A 98 4.72 9.17 -14.51
CA LYS A 98 6.01 9.76 -14.08
C LYS A 98 6.99 8.68 -13.59
N GLY A 99 6.64 7.41 -13.74
CA GLY A 99 7.49 6.31 -13.34
C GLY A 99 7.39 5.91 -11.87
N TYR A 100 6.50 6.51 -11.10
CA TYR A 100 6.36 6.21 -9.67
C TYR A 100 5.90 4.76 -9.43
N GLY A 101 4.98 4.26 -10.25
CA GLY A 101 4.54 2.87 -10.15
C GLY A 101 5.68 1.88 -10.39
N LYS A 102 6.49 2.16 -11.41
CA LYS A 102 7.63 1.30 -11.74
C LYS A 102 8.68 1.31 -10.65
N LEU A 103 8.96 2.49 -10.07
CA LEU A 103 9.89 2.60 -8.95
C LEU A 103 9.37 1.87 -7.72
N SER A 104 8.07 1.99 -7.45
CA SER A 104 7.43 1.29 -6.33
C SER A 104 7.50 -0.22 -6.50
N LEU A 105 7.27 -0.70 -7.72
CA LEU A 105 7.38 -2.13 -8.02
C LEU A 105 8.78 -2.65 -7.73
N LYS A 106 9.80 -1.93 -8.18
CA LYS A 106 11.20 -2.32 -7.92
C LYS A 106 11.50 -2.37 -6.42
N LYS A 107 11.01 -1.38 -5.66
CA LYS A 107 11.26 -1.31 -4.23
C LYS A 107 10.54 -2.42 -3.46
N ILE A 108 9.30 -2.75 -3.84
CA ILE A 108 8.55 -3.79 -3.13
C ILE A 108 9.12 -5.18 -3.44
N ILE A 109 9.60 -5.40 -4.67
CA ILE A 109 10.25 -6.65 -5.03
C ILE A 109 11.54 -6.83 -4.22
N LYS A 110 12.32 -5.77 -4.09
CA LYS A 110 13.54 -5.80 -3.28
C LYS A 110 13.23 -6.11 -1.82
N TYR A 111 12.21 -5.46 -1.26
CA TYR A 111 11.77 -5.71 0.10
C TYR A 111 11.35 -7.18 0.29
N ALA A 112 10.56 -7.71 -0.63
CA ALA A 112 10.10 -9.10 -0.54
C ALA A 112 11.28 -10.08 -0.58
N GLY A 113 12.25 -9.84 -1.45
CA GLY A 113 13.43 -10.70 -1.55
C GLY A 113 14.37 -10.60 -0.37
N GLU A 114 14.71 -9.38 0.04
CA GLU A 114 15.73 -9.14 1.07
C GLU A 114 15.19 -9.27 2.49
N ASP A 115 13.99 -8.74 2.76
CA ASP A 115 13.45 -8.69 4.11
C ASP A 115 12.54 -9.87 4.44
N LEU A 116 11.84 -10.41 3.44
CA LEU A 116 10.89 -11.51 3.65
C LEU A 116 11.38 -12.85 3.10
N ASN A 117 12.46 -12.85 2.33
CA ASN A 117 12.98 -14.07 1.70
C ASN A 117 11.97 -14.75 0.79
N ILE A 118 11.23 -13.96 0.05
CA ILE A 118 10.25 -14.49 -0.90
C ILE A 118 10.81 -14.47 -2.32
#